data_40cfbb107a68ccada18e43df704706ee
#
_entry.id   40cfbb107a68ccada18e43df704706ee
#
_cell.length_a   1.000
_cell.length_b   1.000
_cell.length_c   1.000
_cell.angle_alpha   90.00
_cell.angle_beta   90.00
_cell.angle_gamma   90.00
#
_symmetry.space_group_name_H-M   'P 1'
#
loop_
_entity.id
_entity.type
_entity.pdbx_description
1 polymer ?
#
loop_
_entity_poly.entity_id
_entity_poly.type
_entity_poly.pdbx_seq_one_letter_code
_entity_poly.pdbx_strand_id
1 'polypeptide(L)'
;VQTCALPIYKVPGTVTASGDELARDLAAFIPAINAGVDLVMLSNVTYTAYDENNAAGWSYAIATTLLRSTLGFTGVTITDSLDGTAHSRGVTARSLALRAAQAGVDLVILTSPEFRSEKAFTLLCAEAHAGHLSTLRLRASYDRILALKSGY
;
A
#
# COMPACT_ATOMS: atom_id res chain seq x y z
N VAL A 1 15.87 10.85 16.12
CA VAL A 1 14.62 10.76 15.36
C VAL A 1 14.72 11.77 14.23
N GLN A 2 15.05 11.30 13.06
CA GLN A 2 15.08 12.14 11.87
C GLN A 2 13.63 12.26 11.38
N THR A 3 12.93 13.27 11.84
CA THR A 3 11.62 13.63 11.30
C THR A 3 11.83 14.00 9.83
N CYS A 4 11.35 13.16 8.94
CA CYS A 4 11.37 13.42 7.51
C CYS A 4 10.39 14.54 7.17
N ALA A 5 10.83 15.78 7.31
CA ALA A 5 10.11 16.99 6.90
C ALA A 5 10.43 17.36 5.45
N LEU A 6 10.57 16.38 4.57
CA LEU A 6 10.68 16.65 3.14
C LEU A 6 9.26 16.74 2.55
N PRO A 7 9.02 17.72 1.64
CA PRO A 7 7.74 17.78 0.97
C PRO A 7 7.54 16.52 0.15
N ILE A 8 6.66 15.67 0.64
CA ILE A 8 6.30 14.32 0.15
C ILE A 8 5.95 14.30 -1.35
N TYR A 9 5.76 15.46 -1.96
CA TYR A 9 5.25 15.63 -3.33
C TYR A 9 6.30 15.95 -4.39
N LYS A 10 7.57 16.20 -4.02
CA LYS A 10 8.57 16.65 -5.00
C LYS A 10 9.62 15.63 -5.40
N VAL A 11 9.93 14.68 -4.52
CA VAL A 11 10.93 13.62 -4.79
C VAL A 11 10.42 12.30 -4.19
N PRO A 12 10.49 11.19 -4.93
CA PRO A 12 10.20 9.87 -4.37
C PRO A 12 11.13 9.59 -3.18
N GLY A 13 10.56 9.36 -2.00
CA GLY A 13 11.33 9.01 -0.81
C GLY A 13 11.99 7.63 -0.96
N THR A 14 13.26 7.53 -0.53
CA THR A 14 13.98 6.25 -0.46
C THR A 14 14.67 6.14 0.90
N VAL A 15 14.51 5.00 1.55
CA VAL A 15 15.17 4.65 2.80
C VAL A 15 16.15 3.51 2.50
N THR A 16 17.44 3.77 2.80
CA THR A 16 18.55 2.84 2.57
C THR A 16 19.05 2.19 3.85
N ALA A 17 18.28 2.31 4.94
CA ALA A 17 18.58 1.63 6.19
C ALA A 17 18.67 0.12 5.99
N SER A 18 19.56 -0.53 6.75
CA SER A 18 19.72 -1.99 6.72
C SER A 18 18.45 -2.72 7.19
N GLY A 19 18.34 -4.00 6.85
CA GLY A 19 17.24 -4.84 7.34
C GLY A 19 17.15 -4.88 8.87
N ASP A 20 18.28 -4.90 9.56
CA ASP A 20 18.33 -4.91 11.04
C ASP A 20 17.86 -3.59 11.66
N GLU A 21 18.16 -2.45 11.03
CA GLU A 21 17.65 -1.14 11.45
C GLU A 21 16.15 -1.06 11.25
N LEU A 22 15.66 -1.45 10.08
CA LEU A 22 14.24 -1.47 9.79
C LEU A 22 13.47 -2.47 10.65
N ALA A 23 14.06 -3.62 11.00
CA ALA A 23 13.43 -4.58 11.91
C ALA A 23 13.23 -3.99 13.31
N ARG A 24 14.17 -3.16 13.80
CA ARG A 24 14.01 -2.42 15.07
C ARG A 24 12.90 -1.39 14.98
N ASP A 25 12.81 -0.66 13.87
CA ASP A 25 11.74 0.32 13.65
C ASP A 25 10.36 -0.36 13.57
N LEU A 26 10.28 -1.53 12.92
CA LEU A 26 9.07 -2.34 12.85
C LEU A 26 8.61 -2.87 14.21
N ALA A 27 9.52 -3.02 15.16
CA ALA A 27 9.15 -3.46 16.52
C ALA A 27 8.11 -2.54 17.18
N ALA A 28 8.05 -1.26 16.80
CA ALA A 28 7.03 -0.32 17.28
C ALA A 28 5.63 -0.63 16.76
N PHE A 29 5.48 -1.31 15.63
CA PHE A 29 4.18 -1.66 15.02
C PHE A 29 3.62 -2.97 15.55
N ILE A 30 4.47 -3.88 16.04
CA ILE A 30 4.06 -5.22 16.50
C ILE A 30 2.99 -5.15 17.62
N PRO A 31 3.12 -4.30 18.66
CA PRO A 31 2.07 -4.19 19.68
C PRO A 31 0.72 -3.76 19.12
N ALA A 32 0.68 -2.83 18.16
CA ALA A 32 -0.55 -2.37 17.52
C ALA A 32 -1.20 -3.49 16.70
N ILE A 33 -0.39 -4.26 15.95
CA ILE A 33 -0.86 -5.41 15.18
C ILE A 33 -1.42 -6.48 16.11
N ASN A 34 -0.72 -6.81 17.20
CA ASN A 34 -1.16 -7.78 18.20
C ASN A 34 -2.42 -7.33 18.95
N ALA A 35 -2.62 -6.02 19.11
CA ALA A 35 -3.84 -5.47 19.69
C ALA A 35 -5.02 -5.42 18.70
N GLY A 36 -4.82 -5.87 17.46
CA GLY A 36 -5.87 -5.96 16.45
C GLY A 36 -6.19 -4.62 15.79
N VAL A 37 -5.16 -3.79 15.49
CA VAL A 37 -5.39 -2.55 14.73
C VAL A 37 -6.12 -2.84 13.43
N ASP A 38 -7.17 -2.06 13.13
CA ASP A 38 -8.06 -2.32 12.01
C ASP A 38 -7.46 -1.99 10.65
N LEU A 39 -6.60 -0.94 10.60
CA LEU A 39 -6.08 -0.41 9.35
C LEU A 39 -4.62 0.00 9.47
N VAL A 40 -3.83 -0.35 8.45
CA VAL A 40 -2.43 0.07 8.30
C VAL A 40 -2.25 0.81 6.98
N MET A 41 -1.74 2.05 7.04
CA MET A 41 -1.38 2.83 5.86
C MET A 41 0.05 2.52 5.42
N LEU A 42 0.21 2.24 4.14
CA LEU A 42 1.50 1.99 3.49
C LEU A 42 2.00 3.27 2.81
N SER A 43 3.23 3.65 3.15
CA SER A 43 3.85 4.87 2.62
C SER A 43 4.20 4.76 1.13
N ASN A 44 4.37 5.91 0.48
CA ASN A 44 4.89 6.01 -0.89
C ASN A 44 6.44 6.01 -0.95
N VAL A 45 7.10 5.52 0.10
CA VAL A 45 8.56 5.44 0.25
C VAL A 45 9.07 4.07 -0.19
N THR A 46 10.20 4.05 -0.87
CA THR A 46 10.93 2.83 -1.22
C THR A 46 11.89 2.47 -0.08
N TYR A 47 11.77 1.26 0.45
CA TYR A 47 12.65 0.68 1.48
C TYR A 47 13.55 -0.36 0.82
N THR A 48 14.77 0.01 0.44
CA THR A 48 15.62 -0.80 -0.43
C THR A 48 15.97 -2.17 0.16
N ALA A 49 16.02 -2.31 1.47
CA ALA A 49 16.26 -3.59 2.13
C ALA A 49 15.10 -4.60 1.98
N TYR A 50 13.89 -4.14 1.65
CA TYR A 50 12.73 -5.01 1.43
C TYR A 50 12.34 -5.09 -0.05
N ASP A 51 12.39 -3.97 -0.78
CA ASP A 51 12.06 -3.89 -2.20
C ASP A 51 12.69 -2.62 -2.79
N GLU A 52 13.72 -2.79 -3.60
CA GLU A 52 14.44 -1.67 -4.21
C GLU A 52 13.68 -1.01 -5.37
N ASN A 53 12.69 -1.71 -5.95
CA ASN A 53 12.00 -1.30 -7.16
C ASN A 53 10.60 -0.70 -6.89
N ASN A 54 10.02 -1.01 -5.72
CA ASN A 54 8.65 -0.62 -5.40
C ASN A 54 8.59 0.10 -4.06
N ALA A 55 7.81 1.18 -3.99
CA ALA A 55 7.47 1.77 -2.71
C ALA A 55 6.47 0.89 -1.94
N ALA A 56 6.43 1.04 -0.61
CA ALA A 56 5.62 0.20 0.27
C ALA A 56 4.16 0.09 -0.18
N GLY A 57 3.54 1.18 -0.66
CA GLY A 57 2.15 1.22 -1.12
C GLY A 57 1.83 0.33 -2.33
N TRP A 58 2.84 -0.19 -3.03
CA TRP A 58 2.66 -1.13 -4.15
C TRP A 58 3.77 -2.19 -4.22
N SER A 59 4.41 -2.47 -3.10
CA SER A 59 5.37 -3.56 -2.96
C SER A 59 4.68 -4.82 -2.43
N TYR A 60 4.70 -5.90 -3.20
CA TYR A 60 4.21 -7.20 -2.73
C TYR A 60 5.04 -7.72 -1.55
N ALA A 61 6.36 -7.49 -1.58
CA ALA A 61 7.27 -7.90 -0.51
C ALA A 61 6.89 -7.22 0.83
N ILE A 62 6.45 -5.96 0.80
CA ILE A 62 6.06 -5.23 2.01
C ILE A 62 4.59 -5.48 2.36
N ALA A 63 3.66 -5.23 1.42
CA ALA A 63 2.23 -5.29 1.70
C ALA A 63 1.73 -6.70 2.02
N THR A 64 2.28 -7.71 1.34
CA THR A 64 1.82 -9.09 1.50
C THR A 64 2.81 -9.91 2.32
N THR A 65 4.09 -10.01 1.90
CA THR A 65 5.03 -10.93 2.57
C THR A 65 5.37 -10.42 3.97
N LEU A 66 5.85 -9.19 4.11
CA LEU A 66 6.26 -8.66 5.41
C LEU A 66 5.05 -8.45 6.32
N LEU A 67 4.08 -7.62 5.90
CA LEU A 67 2.99 -7.18 6.78
C LEU A 67 2.04 -8.33 7.13
N ARG A 68 1.59 -9.13 6.15
CA ARG A 68 0.62 -10.19 6.39
C ARG A 68 1.27 -11.50 6.82
N SER A 69 2.28 -11.97 6.07
CA SER A 69 2.83 -13.31 6.33
C SER A 69 3.81 -13.31 7.50
N THR A 70 4.64 -12.28 7.65
CA THR A 70 5.67 -12.23 8.72
C THR A 70 5.13 -11.61 10.00
N LEU A 71 4.45 -10.45 9.90
CA LEU A 71 3.95 -9.72 11.07
C LEU A 71 2.53 -10.14 11.48
N GLY A 72 1.83 -10.97 10.69
CA GLY A 72 0.52 -11.52 11.02
C GLY A 72 -0.63 -10.51 10.96
N PHE A 73 -0.47 -9.37 10.26
CA PHE A 73 -1.54 -8.38 10.14
C PHE A 73 -2.72 -8.92 9.33
N THR A 74 -3.92 -8.91 9.91
CA THR A 74 -5.15 -9.44 9.32
C THR A 74 -6.14 -8.35 8.90
N GLY A 75 -5.92 -7.09 9.30
CA GLY A 75 -6.79 -5.96 9.00
C GLY A 75 -6.66 -5.43 7.58
N VAL A 76 -7.21 -4.25 7.35
CA VAL A 76 -7.24 -3.57 6.04
C VAL A 76 -5.96 -2.79 5.79
N THR A 77 -5.38 -2.93 4.60
CA THR A 77 -4.26 -2.11 4.14
C THR A 77 -4.76 -0.98 3.24
N ILE A 78 -4.15 0.20 3.35
CA ILE A 78 -4.48 1.36 2.53
C ILE A 78 -3.20 2.03 2.04
N THR A 79 -3.19 2.55 0.81
CA THR A 79 -2.07 3.37 0.34
C THR A 79 -2.11 4.76 0.96
N ASP A 80 -0.99 5.46 1.02
CA ASP A 80 -0.98 6.93 1.02
C ASP A 80 -1.50 7.46 -0.33
N SER A 81 -1.75 8.78 -0.45
CA SER A 81 -2.24 9.38 -1.70
C SER A 81 -1.31 9.11 -2.88
N LEU A 82 -1.85 8.52 -3.94
CA LEU A 82 -1.06 8.14 -5.12
C LEU A 82 -0.85 9.28 -6.12
N ASP A 83 -1.67 10.34 -6.09
CA ASP A 83 -1.67 11.39 -7.11
C ASP A 83 -0.35 12.17 -7.15
N GLY A 84 0.09 12.67 -6.00
CA GLY A 84 1.34 13.42 -5.90
C GLY A 84 2.56 12.58 -6.27
N THR A 85 2.59 11.34 -5.79
CA THR A 85 3.66 10.40 -6.07
C THR A 85 3.68 9.96 -7.53
N ALA A 86 2.53 9.77 -8.16
CA ALA A 86 2.44 9.46 -9.57
C ALA A 86 3.07 10.57 -10.42
N HIS A 87 2.78 11.84 -10.10
CA HIS A 87 3.37 12.99 -10.80
C HIS A 87 4.90 13.01 -10.67
N SER A 88 5.42 12.87 -9.45
CA SER A 88 6.86 12.91 -9.20
C SER A 88 7.64 11.73 -9.82
N ARG A 89 6.96 10.61 -10.08
CA ARG A 89 7.53 9.42 -10.73
C ARG A 89 7.28 9.38 -12.25
N GLY A 90 6.61 10.37 -12.83
CA GLY A 90 6.29 10.40 -14.27
C GLY A 90 5.33 9.29 -14.72
N VAL A 91 4.48 8.79 -13.81
CA VAL A 91 3.49 7.74 -14.09
C VAL A 91 2.07 8.23 -13.80
N THR A 92 1.06 7.41 -14.06
CA THR A 92 -0.33 7.77 -13.74
C THR A 92 -0.74 7.18 -12.39
N ALA A 93 -1.59 7.90 -11.63
CA ALA A 93 -2.14 7.39 -10.37
C ALA A 93 -2.90 6.06 -10.57
N ARG A 94 -3.61 5.90 -11.70
CA ARG A 94 -4.31 4.64 -12.03
C ARG A 94 -3.34 3.46 -12.22
N SER A 95 -2.13 3.70 -12.77
CA SER A 95 -1.13 2.63 -12.91
C SER A 95 -0.54 2.23 -11.55
N LEU A 96 -0.37 3.18 -10.63
CA LEU A 96 0.03 2.88 -9.24
C LEU A 96 -1.10 2.16 -8.50
N ALA A 97 -2.36 2.53 -8.71
CA ALA A 97 -3.51 1.83 -8.14
C ALA A 97 -3.57 0.36 -8.59
N LEU A 98 -3.30 0.08 -9.86
CA LEU A 98 -3.19 -1.29 -10.35
C LEU A 98 -2.05 -2.05 -9.68
N ARG A 99 -0.87 -1.44 -9.57
CA ARG A 99 0.28 -2.06 -8.87
C ARG A 99 -0.01 -2.32 -7.40
N ALA A 100 -0.71 -1.40 -6.71
CA ALA A 100 -1.14 -1.59 -5.33
C ALA A 100 -2.08 -2.79 -5.19
N ALA A 101 -3.10 -2.90 -6.07
CA ALA A 101 -4.00 -4.04 -6.09
C ALA A 101 -3.25 -5.36 -6.38
N GLN A 102 -2.29 -5.36 -7.30
CA GLN A 102 -1.42 -6.51 -7.59
C GLN A 102 -0.54 -6.89 -6.40
N ALA A 103 -0.11 -5.91 -5.60
CA ALA A 103 0.64 -6.13 -4.37
C ALA A 103 -0.21 -6.62 -3.19
N GLY A 104 -1.55 -6.65 -3.33
CA GLY A 104 -2.48 -7.12 -2.30
C GLY A 104 -2.90 -6.05 -1.30
N VAL A 105 -2.79 -4.77 -1.68
CA VAL A 105 -3.32 -3.64 -0.91
C VAL A 105 -4.84 -3.57 -1.11
N ASP A 106 -5.59 -3.31 -0.03
CA ASP A 106 -7.05 -3.39 -0.03
C ASP A 106 -7.74 -2.10 -0.48
N LEU A 107 -7.22 -0.96 -0.06
CA LEU A 107 -7.77 0.36 -0.35
C LEU A 107 -6.71 1.26 -0.99
N VAL A 108 -7.17 2.10 -1.91
CA VAL A 108 -6.31 3.07 -2.62
C VAL A 108 -6.84 4.48 -2.37
N ILE A 109 -5.95 5.39 -1.95
CA ILE A 109 -6.29 6.81 -1.83
C ILE A 109 -5.93 7.54 -3.12
N LEU A 110 -6.94 8.19 -3.71
CA LEU A 110 -6.82 9.15 -4.79
C LEU A 110 -7.45 10.47 -4.33
N THR A 111 -6.67 11.54 -4.35
CA THR A 111 -7.09 12.88 -3.88
C THR A 111 -7.40 13.84 -5.02
N SER A 112 -7.27 13.38 -6.25
CA SER A 112 -7.59 14.10 -7.47
C SER A 112 -9.09 14.18 -7.72
N PRO A 113 -9.53 15.01 -8.69
CA PRO A 113 -10.93 15.06 -9.10
C PRO A 113 -11.50 13.67 -9.43
N GLU A 114 -12.80 13.50 -9.16
CA GLU A 114 -13.57 12.23 -9.24
C GLU A 114 -13.32 11.43 -10.52
N PHE A 115 -13.26 12.10 -11.69
CA PHE A 115 -13.01 11.43 -12.96
C PHE A 115 -11.71 10.62 -13.03
N ARG A 116 -10.70 10.93 -12.18
CA ARG A 116 -9.46 10.14 -12.09
C ARG A 116 -9.66 8.87 -11.30
N SER A 117 -10.49 8.93 -10.26
CA SER A 117 -10.89 7.76 -9.48
C SER A 117 -11.72 6.80 -10.34
N GLU A 118 -12.64 7.32 -11.15
CA GLU A 118 -13.40 6.52 -12.13
C GLU A 118 -12.50 5.82 -13.14
N LYS A 119 -11.48 6.50 -13.67
CA LYS A 119 -10.51 5.88 -14.59
C LYS A 119 -9.67 4.80 -13.93
N ALA A 120 -9.31 4.97 -12.65
CA ALA A 120 -8.60 3.95 -11.89
C ALA A 120 -9.52 2.74 -11.64
N PHE A 121 -10.75 2.97 -11.22
CA PHE A 121 -11.75 1.92 -11.02
C PHE A 121 -12.01 1.12 -12.31
N THR A 122 -12.22 1.81 -13.43
CA THR A 122 -12.44 1.18 -14.75
C THR A 122 -11.26 0.29 -15.13
N LEU A 123 -10.03 0.76 -14.93
CA LEU A 123 -8.82 -0.04 -15.17
C LEU A 123 -8.78 -1.29 -14.27
N LEU A 124 -9.01 -1.14 -12.96
CA LEU A 124 -9.00 -2.26 -12.02
C LEU A 124 -10.04 -3.32 -12.39
N CYS A 125 -11.25 -2.89 -12.79
CA CYS A 125 -12.29 -3.80 -13.26
C CYS A 125 -11.87 -4.55 -14.53
N ALA A 126 -11.30 -3.85 -15.52
CA ALA A 126 -10.79 -4.47 -16.74
C ALA A 126 -9.70 -5.50 -16.46
N GLU A 127 -8.73 -5.16 -15.61
CA GLU A 127 -7.63 -6.06 -15.23
C GLU A 127 -8.11 -7.27 -14.41
N ALA A 128 -9.14 -7.09 -13.58
CA ALA A 128 -9.78 -8.20 -12.87
C ALA A 128 -10.48 -9.15 -13.84
N HIS A 129 -11.25 -8.63 -14.80
CA HIS A 129 -11.91 -9.45 -15.83
C HIS A 129 -10.92 -10.16 -16.76
N ALA A 130 -9.78 -9.54 -17.05
CA ALA A 130 -8.70 -10.13 -17.83
C ALA A 130 -7.90 -11.22 -17.06
N GLY A 131 -8.16 -11.40 -15.76
CA GLY A 131 -7.45 -12.36 -14.91
C GLY A 131 -6.07 -11.89 -14.44
N HIS A 132 -5.71 -10.63 -14.64
CA HIS A 132 -4.45 -10.04 -14.19
C HIS A 132 -4.45 -9.68 -12.69
N LEU A 133 -5.63 -9.66 -12.07
CA LEU A 133 -5.80 -9.58 -10.63
C LEU A 133 -6.35 -10.91 -10.10
N SER A 134 -5.72 -11.44 -9.06
CA SER A 134 -6.14 -12.71 -8.47
C SER A 134 -7.52 -12.58 -7.81
N THR A 135 -8.51 -13.33 -8.32
CA THR A 135 -9.88 -13.38 -7.76
C THR A 135 -9.86 -13.76 -6.28
N LEU A 136 -8.99 -14.68 -5.89
CA LEU A 136 -8.86 -15.09 -4.48
C LEU A 136 -8.41 -13.92 -3.59
N ARG A 137 -7.42 -13.14 -4.05
CA ARG A 137 -6.95 -11.95 -3.30
C ARG A 137 -7.99 -10.83 -3.28
N LEU A 138 -8.68 -10.59 -4.39
CA LEU A 138 -9.78 -9.61 -4.43
C LEU A 138 -10.90 -9.99 -3.46
N ARG A 139 -11.25 -11.27 -3.37
CA ARG A 139 -12.25 -11.75 -2.42
C ARG A 139 -11.78 -11.56 -0.98
N ALA A 140 -10.54 -11.94 -0.66
CA ALA A 140 -9.98 -11.74 0.67
C ALA A 140 -9.91 -10.24 1.06
N SER A 141 -9.61 -9.35 0.11
CA SER A 141 -9.63 -7.90 0.31
C SER A 141 -11.06 -7.40 0.60
N TYR A 142 -12.03 -7.84 -0.19
CA TYR A 142 -13.44 -7.53 0.03
C TYR A 142 -13.92 -7.96 1.43
N ASP A 143 -13.58 -9.18 1.83
CA ASP A 143 -13.99 -9.74 3.12
C ASP A 143 -13.38 -8.93 4.30
N ARG A 144 -12.12 -8.48 4.20
CA ARG A 144 -11.50 -7.59 5.20
C ARG A 144 -12.18 -6.22 5.27
N ILE A 145 -12.47 -5.62 4.12
CA ILE A 145 -13.18 -4.32 4.06
C ILE A 145 -14.60 -4.44 4.64
N LEU A 146 -15.28 -5.54 4.35
CA LEU A 146 -16.61 -5.79 4.89
C LEU A 146 -16.58 -5.97 6.40
N ALA A 147 -15.61 -6.73 6.93
CA ALA A 147 -15.40 -6.90 8.36
C ALA A 147 -15.13 -5.56 9.06
N LEU A 148 -14.25 -4.72 8.49
CA LEU A 148 -13.99 -3.37 9.00
C LEU A 148 -15.27 -2.54 9.10
N LYS A 149 -16.10 -2.55 8.05
CA LYS A 149 -17.36 -1.78 8.03
C LYS A 149 -18.43 -2.31 8.99
N SER A 150 -18.42 -3.60 9.29
CA SER A 150 -19.40 -4.23 10.20
C SER A 150 -19.03 -4.08 11.68
N GLY A 151 -17.81 -3.65 11.99
CA GLY A 151 -17.35 -3.36 13.35
C GLY A 151 -17.75 -1.98 13.87
N TYR A 152 -18.34 -1.16 13.02
CA TYR A 152 -18.86 0.19 13.29
C TYR A 152 -20.33 0.25 12.87
#